data_ee40efc5abe55701e1a44b40a6d8ff3e
#
_entry.id   ee40efc5abe55701e1a44b40a6d8ff3e
#
_cell.length_a   1.000
_cell.length_b   1.000
_cell.length_c   1.000
_cell.angle_alpha   90.00
_cell.angle_beta   90.00
_cell.angle_gamma   90.00
#
_symmetry.space_group_name_H-M   'P 1'
#
loop_
_entity.id
_entity.type
_entity.pdbx_description
1 polymer ?
#
loop_
_entity_poly.entity_id
_entity_poly.type
_entity_poly.pdbx_seq_one_letter_code
_entity_poly.pdbx_strand_id
1 'polypeptide(L)'
;MKKLLIAAAIGFASLTAHATDIGLSAAETYAKIQKAEPNVLFIDVRDPVEIMFVGFSDAVHANVPFMLVDRTQWNAEKGVFRLYRNPDFVNQVKLELARRGLSADAEIITMCRSGSERGEPSAALLRESGFPNARYVINGFQGDAIKDGPQAGFRLKNGWQNSGLPWSPRMNADKIHRVDSR
;
A
#
# COMPACT_ATOMS: atom_id res chain seq x y z
N MET A 1 -37.96 3.50 60.12
CA MET A 1 -37.67 4.29 58.90
C MET A 1 -36.49 3.65 58.17
N LYS A 2 -36.73 2.83 57.14
CA LYS A 2 -35.68 2.10 56.38
C LYS A 2 -35.34 2.98 55.14
N LYS A 3 -34.08 3.44 55.07
CA LYS A 3 -33.56 4.19 53.89
C LYS A 3 -33.16 3.20 52.83
N LEU A 4 -33.82 3.26 51.68
CA LEU A 4 -33.52 2.49 50.45
C LEU A 4 -32.41 3.24 49.70
N LEU A 5 -31.23 2.63 49.55
CA LEU A 5 -30.14 3.11 48.69
C LEU A 5 -30.30 2.49 47.32
N ILE A 6 -30.63 3.32 46.35
CA ILE A 6 -30.64 2.92 44.91
C ILE A 6 -29.24 3.13 44.38
N ALA A 7 -28.54 2.05 44.07
CA ALA A 7 -27.25 2.10 43.36
C ALA A 7 -27.52 2.12 41.83
N ALA A 8 -27.21 3.25 41.21
CA ALA A 8 -27.25 3.36 39.75
C ALA A 8 -25.97 2.76 39.17
N ALA A 9 -26.12 1.60 38.49
CA ALA A 9 -25.05 1.01 37.72
C ALA A 9 -24.94 1.73 36.37
N ILE A 10 -23.86 2.52 36.20
CA ILE A 10 -23.52 3.11 34.91
C ILE A 10 -22.78 2.05 34.12
N GLY A 11 -23.48 1.44 33.15
CA GLY A 11 -22.88 0.52 32.22
C GLY A 11 -21.98 1.26 31.22
N PHE A 12 -20.67 1.09 31.31
CA PHE A 12 -19.74 1.48 30.26
C PHE A 12 -19.90 0.50 29.08
N ALA A 13 -20.57 0.93 28.02
CA ALA A 13 -20.54 0.24 26.76
C ALA A 13 -19.16 0.45 26.12
N SER A 14 -18.30 -0.53 26.20
CA SER A 14 -17.04 -0.54 25.46
C SER A 14 -17.36 -0.63 23.96
N LEU A 15 -17.25 0.49 23.24
CA LEU A 15 -17.17 0.46 21.79
C LEU A 15 -15.86 -0.23 21.39
N THR A 16 -15.93 -1.51 21.09
CA THR A 16 -14.85 -2.18 20.35
C THR A 16 -14.87 -1.63 18.93
N ALA A 17 -13.97 -0.68 18.66
CA ALA A 17 -13.67 -0.30 17.29
C ALA A 17 -13.13 -1.54 16.57
N HIS A 18 -13.96 -2.18 15.75
CA HIS A 18 -13.47 -3.18 14.80
C HIS A 18 -12.54 -2.43 13.85
N ALA A 19 -11.25 -2.77 13.88
CA ALA A 19 -10.33 -2.36 12.83
C ALA A 19 -10.93 -2.87 11.52
N THR A 20 -11.48 -1.97 10.71
CA THR A 20 -11.96 -2.33 9.38
C THR A 20 -10.78 -2.85 8.59
N ASP A 21 -10.85 -4.09 8.12
CA ASP A 21 -9.84 -4.65 7.22
C ASP A 21 -9.76 -3.75 5.99
N ILE A 22 -8.66 -3.04 5.86
CA ILE A 22 -8.39 -2.12 4.74
C ILE A 22 -7.66 -2.82 3.59
N GLY A 23 -7.47 -4.12 3.68
CA GLY A 23 -6.86 -4.95 2.64
C GLY A 23 -7.82 -5.25 1.49
N LEU A 24 -7.30 -5.31 0.28
CA LEU A 24 -7.95 -5.83 -0.92
C LEU A 24 -7.08 -6.92 -1.52
N SER A 25 -7.65 -7.96 -2.05
CA SER A 25 -6.91 -8.90 -2.88
C SER A 25 -6.45 -8.24 -4.19
N ALA A 26 -5.42 -8.79 -4.81
CA ALA A 26 -4.98 -8.33 -6.13
C ALA A 26 -6.10 -8.45 -7.19
N ALA A 27 -6.91 -9.52 -7.12
CA ALA A 27 -8.03 -9.74 -8.04
C ALA A 27 -9.15 -8.71 -7.86
N GLU A 28 -9.55 -8.40 -6.62
CA GLU A 28 -10.54 -7.34 -6.33
C GLU A 28 -10.06 -5.99 -6.80
N THR A 29 -8.79 -5.66 -6.53
CA THR A 29 -8.17 -4.41 -7.02
C THR A 29 -8.21 -4.34 -8.53
N TYR A 30 -7.79 -5.40 -9.23
CA TYR A 30 -7.82 -5.42 -10.68
C TYR A 30 -9.23 -5.30 -11.26
N ALA A 31 -10.22 -5.96 -10.65
CA ALA A 31 -11.61 -5.85 -11.06
C ALA A 31 -12.15 -4.40 -10.98
N LYS A 32 -11.77 -3.64 -9.95
CA LYS A 32 -12.10 -2.21 -9.84
C LYS A 32 -11.49 -1.39 -10.97
N ILE A 33 -10.22 -1.63 -11.29
CA ILE A 33 -9.51 -0.94 -12.37
C ILE A 33 -10.11 -1.29 -13.73
N GLN A 34 -10.46 -2.55 -13.98
CA GLN A 34 -11.10 -2.98 -15.22
C GLN A 34 -12.48 -2.36 -15.44
N LYS A 35 -13.22 -2.14 -14.37
CA LYS A 35 -14.51 -1.44 -14.43
C LYS A 35 -14.38 0.07 -14.62
N ALA A 36 -13.14 0.59 -14.62
CA ALA A 36 -12.85 2.01 -14.67
C ALA A 36 -13.66 2.79 -13.60
N GLU A 37 -13.71 2.26 -12.36
CA GLU A 37 -14.42 2.92 -11.27
C GLU A 37 -13.92 4.37 -11.13
N PRO A 38 -14.79 5.37 -11.25
CA PRO A 38 -14.37 6.76 -11.51
C PRO A 38 -13.67 7.43 -10.33
N ASN A 39 -13.76 6.85 -9.13
CA ASN A 39 -13.23 7.46 -7.91
C ASN A 39 -12.15 6.58 -7.26
N VAL A 40 -11.27 5.99 -8.07
CA VAL A 40 -10.19 5.10 -7.60
C VAL A 40 -8.83 5.63 -8.05
N LEU A 41 -7.89 5.74 -7.12
CA LEU A 41 -6.46 5.97 -7.38
C LEU A 41 -5.67 4.74 -6.96
N PHE A 42 -5.14 3.97 -7.91
CA PHE A 42 -4.28 2.81 -7.64
C PHE A 42 -2.81 3.18 -7.86
N ILE A 43 -1.97 3.08 -6.82
CA ILE A 43 -0.56 3.49 -6.84
C ILE A 43 0.37 2.35 -6.41
N ASP A 44 1.51 2.26 -7.11
CA ASP A 44 2.64 1.43 -6.68
C ASP A 44 3.52 2.25 -5.72
N VAL A 45 3.71 1.76 -4.50
CA VAL A 45 4.46 2.49 -3.47
C VAL A 45 5.89 1.95 -3.26
N ARG A 46 6.39 1.15 -4.21
CA ARG A 46 7.77 0.64 -4.22
C ARG A 46 8.75 1.73 -4.69
N ASP A 47 10.01 1.56 -4.32
CA ASP A 47 11.11 2.31 -4.91
C ASP A 47 11.24 1.99 -6.40
N PRO A 48 11.47 2.98 -7.29
CA PRO A 48 11.64 2.76 -8.73
C PRO A 48 12.74 1.75 -9.09
N VAL A 49 13.82 1.68 -8.31
CA VAL A 49 14.91 0.72 -8.54
C VAL A 49 14.43 -0.70 -8.27
N GLU A 50 13.60 -0.91 -7.25
CA GLU A 50 12.97 -2.22 -7.01
C GLU A 50 12.07 -2.62 -8.18
N ILE A 51 11.23 -1.69 -8.66
CA ILE A 51 10.35 -1.92 -9.79
C ILE A 51 11.13 -2.32 -11.04
N MET A 52 12.28 -1.69 -11.30
CA MET A 52 13.14 -1.95 -12.45
C MET A 52 13.61 -3.42 -12.51
N PHE A 53 13.88 -4.04 -11.35
CA PHE A 53 14.35 -5.42 -11.28
C PHE A 53 13.25 -6.46 -11.06
N VAL A 54 12.12 -6.05 -10.51
CA VAL A 54 11.02 -6.96 -10.12
C VAL A 54 9.91 -7.00 -11.17
N GLY A 55 9.72 -5.90 -11.89
CA GLY A 55 8.63 -5.72 -12.86
C GLY A 55 7.54 -4.77 -12.39
N PHE A 56 6.65 -4.40 -13.31
CA PHE A 56 5.64 -3.36 -13.18
C PHE A 56 4.28 -3.81 -13.73
N SER A 57 3.20 -3.26 -13.21
CA SER A 57 1.87 -3.40 -13.79
C SER A 57 1.34 -2.06 -14.28
N ASP A 58 0.99 -1.98 -15.56
CA ASP A 58 0.34 -0.80 -16.13
C ASP A 58 -1.08 -0.56 -15.61
N ALA A 59 -1.63 -1.49 -14.83
CA ALA A 59 -2.90 -1.28 -14.13
C ALA A 59 -2.79 -0.19 -13.05
N VAL A 60 -1.58 0.09 -12.51
CA VAL A 60 -1.41 1.23 -11.60
C VAL A 60 -1.51 2.55 -12.36
N HIS A 61 -2.02 3.57 -11.69
CA HIS A 61 -2.14 4.92 -12.23
C HIS A 61 -0.81 5.69 -12.15
N ALA A 62 -0.03 5.47 -11.09
CA ALA A 62 1.27 6.09 -10.87
C ALA A 62 2.11 5.27 -9.87
N ASN A 63 3.44 5.45 -9.93
CA ASN A 63 4.35 5.06 -8.87
C ASN A 63 4.60 6.27 -7.96
N VAL A 64 4.25 6.13 -6.68
CA VAL A 64 4.50 7.11 -5.62
C VAL A 64 5.20 6.39 -4.48
N PRO A 65 6.53 6.41 -4.41
CA PRO A 65 7.26 5.60 -3.44
C PRO A 65 7.00 6.06 -2.00
N PHE A 66 6.63 5.12 -1.13
CA PHE A 66 6.45 5.36 0.30
C PHE A 66 7.79 5.37 1.05
N MET A 67 8.70 4.51 0.62
CA MET A 67 10.07 4.46 1.10
C MET A 67 11.04 4.41 -0.07
N LEU A 68 12.17 5.09 0.09
CA LEU A 68 13.24 5.18 -0.91
C LEU A 68 14.50 4.46 -0.41
N VAL A 69 15.26 3.90 -1.33
CA VAL A 69 16.52 3.21 -1.03
C VAL A 69 17.62 4.22 -0.69
N ASP A 70 18.20 4.08 0.50
CA ASP A 70 19.42 4.80 0.87
C ASP A 70 20.66 3.96 0.55
N ARG A 71 21.29 4.24 -0.55
CA ARG A 71 22.49 3.51 -0.99
C ARG A 71 23.75 3.83 -0.18
N THR A 72 23.68 4.78 0.74
CA THR A 72 24.77 5.10 1.66
C THR A 72 24.70 4.29 2.96
N GLN A 73 23.57 3.64 3.23
CA GLN A 73 23.31 2.92 4.48
C GLN A 73 23.06 1.43 4.21
N TRP A 74 23.90 0.61 4.80
CA TRP A 74 23.79 -0.85 4.72
C TRP A 74 23.09 -1.45 5.94
N ASN A 75 22.17 -2.38 5.73
CA ASN A 75 21.58 -3.22 6.76
C ASN A 75 22.22 -4.60 6.72
N ALA A 76 23.20 -4.83 7.60
CA ALA A 76 23.96 -6.09 7.63
C ALA A 76 23.12 -7.31 8.04
N GLU A 77 22.09 -7.11 8.86
CA GLU A 77 21.18 -8.18 9.31
C GLU A 77 20.34 -8.73 8.16
N LYS A 78 19.80 -7.83 7.33
CA LYS A 78 18.94 -8.20 6.18
C LYS A 78 19.73 -8.40 4.88
N GLY A 79 21.00 -8.02 4.82
CA GLY A 79 21.81 -8.10 3.60
C GLY A 79 21.31 -7.16 2.49
N VAL A 80 20.79 -5.98 2.83
CA VAL A 80 20.21 -5.00 1.88
C VAL A 80 20.56 -3.58 2.26
N PHE A 81 20.39 -2.64 1.33
CA PHE A 81 20.40 -1.22 1.67
C PHE A 81 19.23 -0.85 2.59
N ARG A 82 19.42 0.15 3.44
CA ARG A 82 18.34 0.69 4.25
C ARG A 82 17.36 1.46 3.38
N LEU A 83 16.11 1.52 3.85
CA LEU A 83 15.09 2.37 3.29
C LEU A 83 14.82 3.52 4.25
N TYR A 84 14.55 4.69 3.72
CA TYR A 84 14.03 5.82 4.48
C TYR A 84 12.66 6.22 3.97
N ARG A 85 11.84 6.77 4.85
CA ARG A 85 10.50 7.25 4.49
C ARG A 85 10.61 8.44 3.54
N ASN A 86 9.85 8.42 2.46
CA ASN A 86 9.71 9.55 1.56
C ASN A 86 8.93 10.68 2.28
N PRO A 87 9.56 11.82 2.60
CA PRO A 87 8.90 12.91 3.33
C PRO A 87 7.77 13.54 2.53
N ASP A 88 7.83 13.46 1.20
CA ASP A 88 6.86 14.08 0.29
C ASP A 88 5.73 13.12 -0.13
N PHE A 89 5.68 11.91 0.41
CA PHE A 89 4.73 10.87 -0.02
C PHE A 89 3.27 11.38 -0.06
N VAL A 90 2.79 11.96 1.03
CA VAL A 90 1.40 12.45 1.12
C VAL A 90 1.14 13.58 0.12
N ASN A 91 2.10 14.49 -0.06
CA ASN A 91 1.98 15.59 -1.03
C ASN A 91 1.96 15.07 -2.47
N GLN A 92 2.77 14.07 -2.78
CA GLN A 92 2.79 13.43 -4.11
C GLN A 92 1.46 12.72 -4.40
N VAL A 93 0.87 12.05 -3.41
CA VAL A 93 -0.48 11.46 -3.55
C VAL A 93 -1.53 12.54 -3.80
N LYS A 94 -1.50 13.68 -3.10
CA LYS A 94 -2.38 14.82 -3.34
C LYS A 94 -2.27 15.35 -4.77
N LEU A 95 -1.05 15.43 -5.29
CA LEU A 95 -0.80 15.84 -6.66
C LEU A 95 -1.39 14.85 -7.67
N GLU A 96 -1.25 13.54 -7.43
CA GLU A 96 -1.83 12.51 -8.29
C GLU A 96 -3.36 12.52 -8.29
N LEU A 97 -3.99 12.77 -7.13
CA LEU A 97 -5.44 12.99 -7.05
C LEU A 97 -5.85 14.21 -7.87
N ALA A 98 -5.18 15.35 -7.67
CA ALA A 98 -5.48 16.60 -8.37
C ALA A 98 -5.34 16.45 -9.90
N ARG A 99 -4.28 15.79 -10.39
CA ARG A 99 -4.06 15.52 -11.81
C ARG A 99 -5.20 14.72 -12.45
N ARG A 100 -5.93 13.94 -11.66
CA ARG A 100 -7.06 13.10 -12.09
C ARG A 100 -8.43 13.68 -11.75
N GLY A 101 -8.48 14.89 -11.16
CA GLY A 101 -9.73 15.51 -10.72
C GLY A 101 -10.42 14.72 -9.58
N LEU A 102 -9.65 13.96 -8.80
CA LEU A 102 -10.17 13.16 -7.69
C LEU A 102 -10.13 13.95 -6.37
N SER A 103 -11.14 13.72 -5.51
CA SER A 103 -11.23 14.32 -4.19
C SER A 103 -10.51 13.47 -3.12
N ALA A 104 -10.46 13.99 -1.89
CA ALA A 104 -9.94 13.25 -0.74
C ALA A 104 -10.78 12.01 -0.37
N ASP A 105 -12.03 11.93 -0.84
CA ASP A 105 -12.92 10.78 -0.64
C ASP A 105 -12.67 9.65 -1.65
N ALA A 106 -11.74 9.83 -2.59
CA ALA A 106 -11.36 8.78 -3.52
C ALA A 106 -10.81 7.54 -2.77
N GLU A 107 -11.10 6.36 -3.29
CA GLU A 107 -10.49 5.12 -2.81
C GLU A 107 -9.04 5.06 -3.32
N ILE A 108 -8.07 5.27 -2.43
CA ILE A 108 -6.66 5.18 -2.74
C ILE A 108 -6.18 3.77 -2.41
N ILE A 109 -5.71 3.02 -3.40
CA ILE A 109 -5.21 1.66 -3.21
C ILE A 109 -3.70 1.66 -3.39
N THR A 110 -2.96 1.24 -2.36
CA THR A 110 -1.50 1.16 -2.39
C THR A 110 -1.02 -0.26 -2.61
N MET A 111 0.00 -0.46 -3.42
CA MET A 111 0.63 -1.75 -3.67
C MET A 111 2.13 -1.68 -3.45
N CYS A 112 2.66 -2.47 -2.52
CA CYS A 112 4.10 -2.67 -2.39
C CYS A 112 4.50 -4.09 -2.83
N ARG A 113 5.67 -4.57 -2.42
CA ARG A 113 6.16 -5.91 -2.82
C ARG A 113 5.36 -7.06 -2.19
N SER A 114 5.06 -6.97 -0.87
CA SER A 114 4.44 -8.05 -0.08
C SER A 114 3.15 -7.66 0.64
N GLY A 115 2.72 -6.40 0.55
CA GLY A 115 1.56 -5.86 1.25
C GLY A 115 1.87 -5.27 2.63
N SER A 116 2.68 -5.92 3.45
CA SER A 116 2.86 -5.63 4.88
C SER A 116 3.81 -4.46 5.20
N GLU A 117 5.01 -4.41 4.58
CA GLU A 117 6.05 -3.45 5.03
C GLU A 117 5.80 -2.00 4.60
N ARG A 118 5.13 -1.79 3.49
CA ARG A 118 4.90 -0.46 2.88
C ARG A 118 3.47 -0.27 2.43
N GLY A 119 2.78 -1.30 1.94
CA GLY A 119 1.40 -1.21 1.46
C GLY A 119 0.46 -0.81 2.59
N GLU A 120 0.30 -1.66 3.59
CA GLU A 120 -0.55 -1.38 4.76
C GLU A 120 -0.13 -0.10 5.51
N PRO A 121 1.16 0.12 5.87
CA PRO A 121 1.57 1.36 6.55
C PRO A 121 1.34 2.63 5.73
N SER A 122 1.47 2.59 4.40
CA SER A 122 1.17 3.74 3.56
C SER A 122 -0.31 4.05 3.50
N ALA A 123 -1.17 3.03 3.44
CA ALA A 123 -2.62 3.20 3.51
C ALA A 123 -3.05 3.76 4.88
N ALA A 124 -2.47 3.26 5.97
CA ALA A 124 -2.72 3.79 7.32
C ALA A 124 -2.34 5.27 7.43
N LEU A 125 -1.13 5.65 6.99
CA LEU A 125 -0.70 7.05 6.96
C LEU A 125 -1.64 7.95 6.14
N LEU A 126 -2.10 7.47 4.99
CA LEU A 126 -3.05 8.22 4.16
C LEU A 126 -4.38 8.44 4.89
N ARG A 127 -4.90 7.44 5.60
CA ARG A 127 -6.11 7.58 6.42
C ARG A 127 -5.95 8.62 7.51
N GLU A 128 -4.83 8.61 8.21
CA GLU A 128 -4.46 9.62 9.22
C GLU A 128 -4.27 11.02 8.61
N SER A 129 -3.93 11.09 7.32
CA SER A 129 -3.69 12.33 6.57
C SER A 129 -4.94 12.88 5.88
N GLY A 130 -6.14 12.34 6.17
CA GLY A 130 -7.42 12.84 5.66
C GLY A 130 -7.94 12.13 4.40
N PHE A 131 -7.45 10.92 4.10
CA PHE A 131 -7.94 10.06 3.02
C PHE A 131 -8.62 8.81 3.60
N PRO A 132 -9.86 8.91 4.11
CA PRO A 132 -10.50 7.86 4.91
C PRO A 132 -10.67 6.55 4.16
N ASN A 133 -10.69 6.57 2.83
CA ASN A 133 -10.92 5.42 1.97
C ASN A 133 -9.63 4.78 1.45
N ALA A 134 -8.46 5.11 2.05
CA ALA A 134 -7.21 4.48 1.67
C ALA A 134 -7.18 3.01 2.07
N ARG A 135 -6.70 2.15 1.16
CA ARG A 135 -6.61 0.70 1.25
C ARG A 135 -5.27 0.20 0.68
N TYR A 136 -4.98 -1.09 0.84
CA TYR A 136 -3.77 -1.68 0.28
C TYR A 136 -4.04 -3.05 -0.36
N VAL A 137 -3.16 -3.47 -1.27
CA VAL A 137 -3.20 -4.80 -1.89
C VAL A 137 -2.56 -5.82 -0.95
N ILE A 138 -3.35 -6.76 -0.45
CA ILE A 138 -2.88 -7.92 0.33
C ILE A 138 -1.88 -8.70 -0.52
N ASN A 139 -0.74 -9.11 0.06
CA ASN A 139 0.37 -9.77 -0.61
C ASN A 139 1.08 -8.92 -1.70
N GLY A 140 0.63 -7.71 -1.98
CA GLY A 140 1.30 -6.76 -2.87
C GLY A 140 1.57 -7.30 -4.27
N PHE A 141 2.70 -6.88 -4.86
CA PHE A 141 3.08 -7.25 -6.23
C PHE A 141 3.66 -8.67 -6.35
N GLN A 142 4.65 -9.05 -5.50
CA GLN A 142 5.32 -10.35 -5.57
C GLN A 142 4.82 -11.38 -4.55
N GLY A 143 4.11 -10.94 -3.52
CA GLY A 143 3.63 -11.83 -2.47
C GLY A 143 4.65 -12.15 -1.38
N ASP A 144 4.36 -13.22 -0.67
CA ASP A 144 5.16 -13.72 0.46
C ASP A 144 6.36 -14.53 -0.02
N ALA A 145 7.45 -14.45 0.75
CA ALA A 145 8.58 -15.34 0.54
C ALA A 145 8.22 -16.78 0.95
N ILE A 146 8.73 -17.74 0.18
CA ILE A 146 8.72 -19.15 0.55
C ILE A 146 9.63 -19.31 1.77
N LYS A 147 9.13 -19.95 2.82
CA LYS A 147 9.86 -20.04 4.09
C LYS A 147 10.94 -21.13 4.07
N ASP A 148 10.64 -22.26 3.42
CA ASP A 148 11.42 -23.48 3.52
C ASP A 148 11.66 -24.13 2.17
N GLY A 149 12.66 -25.01 2.10
CA GLY A 149 12.98 -25.83 0.93
C GLY A 149 13.93 -25.14 -0.06
N PRO A 150 14.15 -25.76 -1.24
CA PRO A 150 15.13 -25.28 -2.24
C PRO A 150 14.83 -23.87 -2.79
N GLN A 151 13.59 -23.42 -2.67
CA GLN A 151 13.14 -22.08 -3.12
C GLN A 151 12.92 -21.11 -1.96
N ALA A 152 13.47 -21.39 -0.78
CA ALA A 152 13.38 -20.45 0.35
C ALA A 152 13.89 -19.05 -0.04
N GLY A 153 13.12 -18.02 0.33
CA GLY A 153 13.39 -16.64 -0.05
C GLY A 153 12.76 -16.18 -1.38
N PHE A 154 12.43 -17.09 -2.29
CA PHE A 154 11.72 -16.74 -3.51
C PHE A 154 10.24 -16.40 -3.24
N ARG A 155 9.63 -15.58 -4.12
CA ARG A 155 8.25 -15.11 -4.01
C ARG A 155 7.43 -15.61 -5.19
N LEU A 156 6.88 -16.80 -5.07
CA LEU A 156 6.24 -17.53 -6.17
C LEU A 156 4.83 -18.02 -5.85
N LYS A 157 4.27 -17.64 -4.67
CA LYS A 157 3.00 -18.22 -4.18
C LYS A 157 1.78 -17.36 -4.47
N ASN A 158 1.88 -16.07 -4.26
CA ASN A 158 0.76 -15.13 -4.26
C ASN A 158 1.24 -13.74 -4.69
N GLY A 159 0.40 -12.72 -4.52
CA GLY A 159 0.64 -11.38 -5.01
C GLY A 159 0.22 -11.19 -6.47
N TRP A 160 0.22 -9.95 -6.94
CA TRP A 160 -0.23 -9.57 -8.26
C TRP A 160 0.44 -10.39 -9.38
N GLN A 161 1.75 -10.49 -9.34
CA GLN A 161 2.59 -11.14 -10.35
C GLN A 161 2.27 -12.63 -10.50
N ASN A 162 1.96 -13.31 -9.40
CA ASN A 162 1.70 -14.75 -9.37
C ASN A 162 0.21 -15.12 -9.45
N SER A 163 -0.68 -14.14 -9.62
CA SER A 163 -2.14 -14.34 -9.69
C SER A 163 -2.67 -14.31 -11.13
N GLY A 164 -1.81 -14.40 -12.14
CA GLY A 164 -2.22 -14.34 -13.54
C GLY A 164 -2.68 -12.94 -14.00
N LEU A 165 -2.43 -11.89 -13.21
CA LEU A 165 -2.78 -10.52 -13.54
C LEU A 165 -1.73 -9.88 -14.45
N PRO A 166 -2.09 -8.86 -15.25
CA PRO A 166 -1.17 -8.27 -16.23
C PRO A 166 -0.01 -7.54 -15.56
N TRP A 167 1.19 -7.87 -15.97
CA TRP A 167 2.43 -7.20 -15.57
C TRP A 167 3.52 -7.37 -16.66
N SER A 168 4.57 -6.58 -16.55
CA SER A 168 5.71 -6.59 -17.49
C SER A 168 7.02 -6.44 -16.72
N PRO A 169 8.14 -7.01 -17.20
CA PRO A 169 9.47 -6.68 -16.66
C PRO A 169 9.91 -5.26 -17.03
N ARG A 170 9.20 -4.57 -17.92
CA ARG A 170 9.48 -3.19 -18.31
C ARG A 170 8.62 -2.21 -17.54
N MET A 171 9.23 -1.08 -17.14
CA MET A 171 8.52 0.04 -16.52
C MET A 171 7.87 0.91 -17.59
N ASN A 172 6.76 1.56 -17.21
CA ASN A 172 6.16 2.63 -17.99
C ASN A 172 6.71 3.98 -17.54
N ALA A 173 7.48 4.64 -18.39
CA ALA A 173 8.17 5.89 -18.06
C ALA A 173 7.23 7.04 -17.62
N ASP A 174 5.96 7.03 -18.10
CA ASP A 174 4.99 8.08 -17.79
C ASP A 174 4.37 7.92 -16.40
N LYS A 175 4.55 6.75 -15.79
CA LYS A 175 3.96 6.40 -14.48
C LYS A 175 5.00 6.27 -13.36
N ILE A 176 6.28 6.22 -13.69
CA ILE A 176 7.36 6.00 -12.72
C ILE A 176 7.83 7.31 -12.11
N HIS A 177 7.93 7.31 -10.78
CA HIS A 177 8.55 8.40 -10.04
C HIS A 177 10.01 8.59 -10.48
N ARG A 178 10.34 9.81 -10.86
CA ARG A 178 11.70 10.23 -11.19
C ARG A 178 12.06 11.46 -10.36
N VAL A 179 13.28 11.47 -9.85
CA VAL A 179 13.85 12.69 -9.28
C VAL A 179 14.23 13.56 -10.46
N ASP A 180 13.70 14.76 -10.53
CA ASP A 180 14.04 15.71 -11.57
C ASP A 180 15.57 15.90 -11.57
N SER A 181 16.18 15.73 -12.74
CA SER A 181 17.59 16.07 -12.92
C SER A 181 17.71 17.59 -12.73
N ARG A 182 18.45 17.97 -11.69
CA ARG A 182 18.84 19.36 -11.47
C ARG A 182 19.76 19.83 -12.58
#